data_b9a97e8c1fa7391dcbb662e420d293c9
#
_entry.id   b9a97e8c1fa7391dcbb662e420d293c9
#
_cell.length_a   1.000
_cell.length_b   1.000
_cell.length_c   1.000
_cell.angle_alpha   90.00
_cell.angle_beta   90.00
_cell.angle_gamma   90.00
#
_symmetry.space_group_name_H-M   'P 1'
#
loop_
_entity.id
_entity.type
_entity.pdbx_description
1 polymer ?
#
loop_
_entity_poly.entity_id
_entity_poly.type
_entity_poly.pdbx_seq_one_letter_code
_entity_poly.pdbx_strand_id
1 'polypeptide(L)'
;PAGIDQRSPARHPDWLGPDDLALKIEEIREATDGQIPIQLKLGAARVYDDVRMAAKTGCDSIYIDGMEGGTGAGPLLATEETGVPGIAAIRQARRAIDDVGMTGRISLIYAGGIRNGGDVAKAVALGADAVAIGHSAMMALNCNRDTPEADYEGEMGVKAGECYHCHTGRCTVGVATQDPEL
;
A
#
# COMPACT_ATOMS: atom_id res chain seq x y z
N PRO A 1 -19.13 -3.87 11.16
CA PRO A 1 -20.23 -4.64 11.73
C PRO A 1 -20.69 -5.71 10.74
N ALA A 2 -21.05 -6.90 11.24
CA ALA A 2 -21.55 -7.97 10.38
C ALA A 2 -22.83 -7.54 9.65
N GLY A 3 -22.95 -7.89 8.36
CA GLY A 3 -24.10 -7.57 7.54
C GLY A 3 -24.14 -6.14 6.96
N ILE A 4 -23.06 -5.37 7.10
CA ILE A 4 -22.94 -4.05 6.47
C ILE A 4 -21.82 -4.09 5.46
N ASP A 5 -22.12 -3.69 4.21
CA ASP A 5 -21.10 -3.56 3.17
C ASP A 5 -20.07 -2.50 3.57
N GLN A 6 -18.80 -2.85 3.47
CA GLN A 6 -17.70 -1.92 3.68
C GLN A 6 -17.35 -1.27 2.33
N ARG A 7 -17.49 0.04 2.26
CA ARG A 7 -17.08 0.80 1.08
C ARG A 7 -15.80 1.57 1.42
N SER A 8 -14.73 1.28 0.71
CA SER A 8 -13.51 2.09 0.79
C SER A 8 -13.76 3.45 0.13
N PRO A 9 -13.57 4.57 0.85
CA PRO A 9 -13.67 5.89 0.23
C PRO A 9 -12.52 6.11 -0.76
N ALA A 10 -12.79 6.87 -1.81
CA ALA A 10 -11.75 7.25 -2.79
C ALA A 10 -10.67 8.17 -2.19
N ARG A 11 -10.98 8.80 -1.08
CA ARG A 11 -10.08 9.62 -0.26
C ARG A 11 -10.55 9.60 1.18
N HIS A 12 -9.70 10.02 2.08
CA HIS A 12 -10.07 10.15 3.48
C HIS A 12 -11.18 11.22 3.64
N PRO A 13 -12.20 10.96 4.45
CA PRO A 13 -13.33 11.89 4.60
C PRO A 13 -12.98 13.21 5.30
N ASP A 14 -11.91 13.23 6.10
CA ASP A 14 -11.53 14.37 6.96
C ASP A 14 -10.85 15.51 6.19
N TRP A 15 -10.44 15.31 4.93
CA TRP A 15 -9.83 16.37 4.14
C TRP A 15 -10.30 16.38 2.69
N LEU A 16 -10.45 17.58 2.13
CA LEU A 16 -10.89 17.82 0.76
C LEU A 16 -9.73 18.26 -0.14
N GLY A 17 -8.64 18.74 0.43
CA GLY A 17 -7.51 19.26 -0.29
C GLY A 17 -6.21 19.25 0.51
N PRO A 18 -5.12 19.77 -0.07
CA PRO A 18 -3.80 19.78 0.57
C PRO A 18 -3.74 20.63 1.85
N ASP A 19 -4.55 21.69 1.95
CA ASP A 19 -4.56 22.54 3.14
C ASP A 19 -5.18 21.82 4.34
N ASP A 20 -6.30 21.11 4.14
CA ASP A 20 -6.90 20.26 5.18
C ASP A 20 -5.94 19.13 5.59
N LEU A 21 -5.22 18.55 4.61
CA LEU A 21 -4.23 17.52 4.89
C LEU A 21 -3.06 18.07 5.71
N ALA A 22 -2.60 19.29 5.43
CA ALA A 22 -1.56 19.94 6.23
C ALA A 22 -2.02 20.16 7.68
N LEU A 23 -3.26 20.61 7.89
CA LEU A 23 -3.85 20.73 9.23
C LEU A 23 -3.92 19.38 9.95
N LYS A 24 -4.31 18.32 9.24
CA LYS A 24 -4.35 16.97 9.82
C LYS A 24 -2.95 16.47 10.23
N ILE A 25 -1.93 16.77 9.45
CA ILE A 25 -0.55 16.43 9.80
C ILE A 25 -0.10 17.20 11.04
N GLU A 26 -0.44 18.50 11.14
CA GLU A 26 -0.12 19.30 12.32
C GLU A 26 -0.82 18.77 13.57
N GLU A 27 -2.11 18.43 13.50
CA GLU A 27 -2.84 17.78 14.60
C GLU A 27 -2.14 16.50 15.10
N ILE A 28 -1.65 15.66 14.17
CA ILE A 28 -0.92 14.45 14.54
C ILE A 28 0.42 14.79 15.18
N ARG A 29 1.14 15.79 14.68
CA ARG A 29 2.40 16.25 15.28
C ARG A 29 2.19 16.77 16.69
N GLU A 30 1.18 17.61 16.91
CA GLU A 30 0.82 18.10 18.25
C GLU A 30 0.45 16.94 19.18
N ALA A 31 -0.39 16.02 18.75
CA ALA A 31 -0.83 14.87 19.55
C ALA A 31 0.31 13.90 19.93
N THR A 32 1.42 13.94 19.20
CA THR A 32 2.58 13.05 19.41
C THR A 32 3.82 13.79 19.87
N ASP A 33 3.71 15.07 20.22
CA ASP A 33 4.83 15.95 20.54
C ASP A 33 5.97 15.90 19.50
N GLY A 34 5.62 15.67 18.23
CA GLY A 34 6.56 15.51 17.13
C GLY A 34 7.48 14.29 17.22
N GLN A 35 7.16 13.32 18.08
CA GLN A 35 8.02 12.17 18.37
C GLN A 35 7.96 11.07 17.30
N ILE A 36 6.97 11.07 16.41
CA ILE A 36 6.83 10.05 15.39
C ILE A 36 6.89 10.66 13.98
N PRO A 37 7.46 9.94 13.01
CA PRO A 37 7.39 10.35 11.61
C PRO A 37 5.97 10.17 11.06
N ILE A 38 5.56 11.10 10.18
CA ILE A 38 4.26 11.05 9.52
C ILE A 38 4.47 10.69 8.06
N GLN A 39 3.81 9.60 7.64
CA GLN A 39 3.88 9.10 6.29
C GLN A 39 2.54 9.29 5.56
N LEU A 40 2.60 9.81 4.35
CA LEU A 40 1.46 9.85 3.43
C LEU A 40 1.55 8.72 2.41
N LYS A 41 0.49 7.92 2.31
CA LYS A 41 0.37 6.89 1.28
C LYS A 41 -0.52 7.38 0.15
N LEU A 42 -0.01 7.30 -1.08
CA LEU A 42 -0.68 7.69 -2.32
C LEU A 42 -0.68 6.53 -3.30
N GLY A 43 -1.81 6.31 -3.97
CA GLY A 43 -1.87 5.44 -5.14
C GLY A 43 -1.18 6.10 -6.34
N ALA A 44 -0.50 5.30 -7.14
CA ALA A 44 0.19 5.78 -8.33
C ALA A 44 -0.81 6.08 -9.45
N ALA A 45 -1.34 7.31 -9.49
CA ALA A 45 -2.23 7.81 -10.54
C ALA A 45 -1.62 9.06 -11.20
N ARG A 46 -1.92 10.26 -10.73
CA ARG A 46 -1.29 11.52 -11.17
C ARG A 46 -0.05 11.79 -10.32
N VAL A 47 0.92 10.89 -10.40
CA VAL A 47 2.03 10.79 -9.45
C VAL A 47 2.76 12.11 -9.24
N TYR A 48 3.16 12.78 -10.32
CA TYR A 48 3.93 14.02 -10.20
C TYR A 48 3.17 15.13 -9.47
N ASP A 49 1.91 15.36 -9.82
CA ASP A 49 1.10 16.44 -9.23
C ASP A 49 0.69 16.11 -7.79
N ASP A 50 0.27 14.87 -7.54
CA ASP A 50 -0.17 14.44 -6.22
C ASP A 50 1.00 14.46 -5.22
N VAL A 51 2.19 14.02 -5.64
CA VAL A 51 3.41 14.07 -4.81
C VAL A 51 3.87 15.50 -4.55
N ARG A 52 3.77 16.40 -5.54
CA ARG A 52 4.09 17.83 -5.33
C ARG A 52 3.18 18.47 -4.28
N MET A 53 1.90 18.15 -4.29
CA MET A 53 0.96 18.64 -3.27
C MET A 53 1.30 18.02 -1.91
N ALA A 54 1.45 16.71 -1.84
CA ALA A 54 1.79 16.00 -0.61
C ALA A 54 3.10 16.49 0.03
N ALA A 55 4.14 16.72 -0.76
CA ALA A 55 5.44 17.18 -0.26
C ALA A 55 5.41 18.54 0.44
N LYS A 56 4.34 19.33 0.24
CA LYS A 56 4.18 20.66 0.87
C LYS A 56 3.36 20.61 2.16
N THR A 57 2.82 19.46 2.54
CA THR A 57 1.93 19.33 3.70
C THR A 57 2.66 19.11 5.02
N GLY A 58 3.99 18.98 4.99
CA GLY A 58 4.79 18.79 6.21
C GLY A 58 4.99 17.32 6.61
N CYS A 59 4.71 16.35 5.74
CA CYS A 59 4.99 14.94 5.99
C CYS A 59 6.51 14.63 5.94
N ASP A 60 6.92 13.55 6.58
CA ASP A 60 8.32 13.09 6.63
C ASP A 60 8.63 12.08 5.53
N SER A 61 7.63 11.35 5.07
CA SER A 61 7.78 10.38 4.00
C SER A 61 6.53 10.31 3.11
N ILE A 62 6.75 9.96 1.85
CA ILE A 62 5.71 9.69 0.88
C ILE A 62 5.86 8.25 0.41
N TYR A 63 4.78 7.49 0.53
CA TYR A 63 4.68 6.10 0.13
C TYR A 63 3.86 6.03 -1.16
N ILE A 64 4.49 5.65 -2.26
CA ILE A 64 3.81 5.45 -3.54
C ILE A 64 3.53 3.97 -3.75
N ASP A 65 2.27 3.63 -3.95
CA ASP A 65 1.81 2.27 -4.23
C ASP A 65 1.38 2.15 -5.69
N GLY A 66 2.03 1.27 -6.42
CA GLY A 66 1.72 1.00 -7.83
C GLY A 66 0.41 0.20 -7.99
N MET A 67 0.00 0.05 -9.24
CA MET A 67 -1.20 -0.73 -9.60
C MET A 67 -1.08 -2.23 -9.27
N GLU A 68 0.11 -2.73 -8.98
CA GLU A 68 0.38 -4.14 -8.68
C GLU A 68 -0.07 -4.56 -7.27
N GLY A 69 -0.33 -3.57 -6.39
CA GLY A 69 -0.83 -3.80 -5.04
C GLY A 69 -2.34 -3.93 -5.01
N GLY A 70 -2.86 -4.17 -3.83
CA GLY A 70 -4.31 -4.22 -3.60
C GLY A 70 -4.71 -5.28 -2.59
N THR A 71 -6.00 -5.33 -2.32
CA THR A 71 -6.62 -6.35 -1.47
C THR A 71 -7.77 -7.02 -2.21
N GLY A 72 -8.11 -8.25 -1.84
CA GLY A 72 -9.27 -8.94 -2.39
C GLY A 72 -10.63 -8.29 -2.06
N ALA A 73 -10.63 -7.28 -1.19
CA ALA A 73 -11.83 -6.53 -0.79
C ALA A 73 -11.98 -5.17 -1.48
N GLY A 74 -11.08 -4.83 -2.41
CA GLY A 74 -11.16 -3.60 -3.20
C GLY A 74 -12.32 -3.63 -4.19
N PRO A 75 -12.94 -2.47 -4.53
CA PRO A 75 -13.88 -2.38 -5.64
C PRO A 75 -13.21 -2.80 -6.95
N LEU A 76 -13.92 -3.58 -7.78
CA LEU A 76 -13.38 -4.10 -9.05
C LEU A 76 -12.80 -2.96 -9.93
N LEU A 77 -13.54 -1.86 -10.07
CA LEU A 77 -13.10 -0.71 -10.85
C LEU A 77 -11.76 -0.14 -10.36
N ALA A 78 -11.56 -0.07 -9.04
CA ALA A 78 -10.32 0.43 -8.46
C ALA A 78 -9.16 -0.58 -8.62
N THR A 79 -9.46 -1.87 -8.65
CA THR A 79 -8.46 -2.93 -8.79
C THR A 79 -8.01 -3.13 -10.24
N GLU A 80 -8.95 -3.05 -11.20
CA GLU A 80 -8.70 -3.40 -12.60
C GLU A 80 -8.37 -2.19 -13.48
N GLU A 81 -8.96 -1.02 -13.18
CA GLU A 81 -9.02 0.10 -14.12
C GLU A 81 -8.25 1.35 -13.65
N THR A 82 -7.60 1.32 -12.48
CA THR A 82 -6.91 2.50 -11.93
C THR A 82 -5.44 2.26 -11.63
N GLY A 83 -4.68 3.35 -11.67
CA GLY A 83 -3.26 3.34 -11.34
C GLY A 83 -2.35 3.16 -12.55
N VAL A 84 -1.06 3.34 -12.30
CA VAL A 84 0.02 3.08 -13.26
C VAL A 84 1.01 2.08 -12.65
N PRO A 85 1.80 1.37 -13.50
CA PRO A 85 2.85 0.50 -12.99
C PRO A 85 3.79 1.26 -12.06
N GLY A 86 3.99 0.73 -10.86
CA GLY A 86 4.70 1.43 -9.80
C GLY A 86 6.13 1.79 -10.16
N ILE A 87 6.83 0.92 -10.90
CA ILE A 87 8.19 1.20 -11.37
C ILE A 87 8.28 2.48 -12.21
N ALA A 88 7.24 2.81 -12.98
CA ALA A 88 7.15 4.04 -13.76
C ALA A 88 6.83 5.26 -12.89
N ALA A 89 6.22 5.05 -11.74
CA ALA A 89 5.83 6.10 -10.80
C ALA A 89 7.04 6.68 -10.04
N ILE A 90 8.07 5.87 -9.74
CA ILE A 90 9.20 6.27 -8.88
C ILE A 90 9.88 7.53 -9.41
N ARG A 91 10.21 7.57 -10.69
CA ARG A 91 10.91 8.74 -11.30
C ARG A 91 10.05 10.00 -11.26
N GLN A 92 8.74 9.87 -11.46
CA GLN A 92 7.81 11.00 -11.38
C GLN A 92 7.71 11.53 -9.95
N ALA A 93 7.62 10.63 -8.97
CA ALA A 93 7.56 10.98 -7.55
C ALA A 93 8.86 11.64 -7.08
N ARG A 94 10.02 11.08 -7.42
CA ARG A 94 11.33 11.67 -7.09
C ARG A 94 11.47 13.07 -7.68
N ARG A 95 11.19 13.22 -8.97
CA ARG A 95 11.22 14.51 -9.63
C ARG A 95 10.30 15.54 -8.96
N ALA A 96 9.11 15.13 -8.55
CA ALA A 96 8.16 15.99 -7.87
C ALA A 96 8.71 16.51 -6.53
N ILE A 97 9.38 15.66 -5.74
CA ILE A 97 10.05 16.02 -4.48
C ILE A 97 11.21 16.97 -4.75
N ASP A 98 12.02 16.69 -5.78
CA ASP A 98 13.19 17.52 -6.15
C ASP A 98 12.74 18.92 -6.62
N ASP A 99 11.71 18.99 -7.47
CA ASP A 99 11.21 20.25 -8.03
C ASP A 99 10.58 21.19 -6.98
N VAL A 100 10.17 20.66 -5.81
CA VAL A 100 9.69 21.49 -4.69
C VAL A 100 10.77 21.72 -3.62
N GLY A 101 12.02 21.32 -3.87
CA GLY A 101 13.15 21.57 -2.97
C GLY A 101 13.15 20.73 -1.69
N MET A 102 12.48 19.56 -1.71
CA MET A 102 12.38 18.68 -0.54
C MET A 102 13.31 17.46 -0.60
N THR A 103 14.24 17.43 -1.52
CA THR A 103 15.30 16.41 -1.62
C THR A 103 16.05 16.27 -0.30
N GLY A 104 16.18 15.05 0.21
CA GLY A 104 16.83 14.76 1.48
C GLY A 104 16.02 15.14 2.74
N ARG A 105 14.85 15.76 2.57
CA ARG A 105 13.91 16.07 3.68
C ARG A 105 12.73 15.12 3.73
N ILE A 106 12.30 14.62 2.59
CA ILE A 106 11.20 13.65 2.48
C ILE A 106 11.76 12.37 1.91
N SER A 107 11.53 11.27 2.61
CA SER A 107 11.85 9.93 2.13
C SER A 107 10.78 9.42 1.17
N LEU A 108 11.20 8.92 0.00
CA LEU A 108 10.33 8.28 -0.97
C LEU A 108 10.33 6.77 -0.75
N ILE A 109 9.21 6.22 -0.35
CA ILE A 109 9.00 4.78 -0.18
C ILE A 109 8.18 4.28 -1.37
N TYR A 110 8.61 3.18 -1.95
CA TYR A 110 7.91 2.56 -3.08
C TYR A 110 7.37 1.18 -2.73
N ALA A 111 6.14 0.91 -3.14
CA ALA A 111 5.53 -0.42 -3.12
C ALA A 111 4.87 -0.74 -4.47
N GLY A 112 4.77 -2.01 -4.75
CA GLY A 112 4.11 -2.54 -5.94
C GLY A 112 5.02 -3.47 -6.73
N GLY A 113 4.66 -4.75 -6.84
CA GLY A 113 5.35 -5.69 -7.69
C GLY A 113 6.80 -6.04 -7.33
N ILE A 114 7.25 -5.76 -6.11
CA ILE A 114 8.59 -6.17 -5.63
C ILE A 114 8.59 -7.66 -5.34
N ARG A 115 9.38 -8.41 -6.10
CA ARG A 115 9.44 -9.89 -6.07
C ARG A 115 10.77 -10.43 -5.58
N ASN A 116 11.85 -9.69 -5.80
CA ASN A 116 13.21 -10.12 -5.50
C ASN A 116 14.15 -8.92 -5.31
N GLY A 117 15.40 -9.19 -4.91
CA GLY A 117 16.41 -8.16 -4.69
C GLY A 117 16.76 -7.32 -5.93
N GLY A 118 16.61 -7.86 -7.12
CA GLY A 118 16.79 -7.12 -8.38
C GLY A 118 15.73 -6.02 -8.56
N ASP A 119 14.50 -6.28 -8.17
CA ASP A 119 13.43 -5.26 -8.20
C ASP A 119 13.69 -4.17 -7.16
N VAL A 120 14.20 -4.53 -5.97
CA VAL A 120 14.66 -3.56 -4.95
C VAL A 120 15.75 -2.66 -5.51
N ALA A 121 16.79 -3.24 -6.11
CA ALA A 121 17.91 -2.49 -6.69
C ALA A 121 17.45 -1.53 -7.79
N LYS A 122 16.52 -1.95 -8.64
CA LYS A 122 15.92 -1.08 -9.69
C LYS A 122 15.14 0.08 -9.06
N ALA A 123 14.33 -0.19 -8.04
CA ALA A 123 13.55 0.85 -7.38
C ALA A 123 14.44 1.93 -6.74
N VAL A 124 15.50 1.52 -6.05
CA VAL A 124 16.51 2.44 -5.47
C VAL A 124 17.23 3.21 -6.56
N ALA A 125 17.68 2.55 -7.63
CA ALA A 125 18.33 3.21 -8.75
C ALA A 125 17.44 4.25 -9.46
N LEU A 126 16.10 4.06 -9.42
CA LEU A 126 15.13 5.01 -9.95
C LEU A 126 14.81 6.16 -9.01
N GLY A 127 15.25 6.10 -7.75
CA GLY A 127 15.17 7.20 -6.81
C GLY A 127 14.31 6.93 -5.56
N ALA A 128 13.89 5.69 -5.31
CA ALA A 128 13.28 5.33 -4.03
C ALA A 128 14.35 5.26 -2.93
N ASP A 129 14.02 5.76 -1.74
CA ASP A 129 14.89 5.66 -0.56
C ASP A 129 14.66 4.32 0.17
N ALA A 130 13.45 3.78 0.06
CA ALA A 130 13.08 2.48 0.62
C ALA A 130 12.02 1.79 -0.25
N VAL A 131 11.85 0.49 -0.04
CA VAL A 131 10.79 -0.30 -0.68
C VAL A 131 9.98 -1.05 0.37
N ALA A 132 8.68 -1.20 0.11
CA ALA A 132 7.80 -2.03 0.90
C ALA A 132 7.47 -3.30 0.12
N ILE A 133 7.51 -4.42 0.81
CA ILE A 133 7.28 -5.76 0.25
C ILE A 133 6.03 -6.33 0.92
N GLY A 134 5.01 -6.63 0.14
CA GLY A 134 3.76 -7.23 0.61
C GLY A 134 3.62 -8.67 0.13
N HIS A 135 3.15 -8.84 -1.09
CA HIS A 135 2.74 -10.13 -1.65
C HIS A 135 3.87 -11.18 -1.65
N SER A 136 5.08 -10.78 -2.00
CA SER A 136 6.23 -11.70 -2.02
C SER A 136 6.56 -12.25 -0.64
N ALA A 137 6.41 -11.44 0.41
CA ALA A 137 6.60 -11.89 1.79
C ALA A 137 5.49 -12.87 2.20
N MET A 138 4.24 -12.59 1.84
CA MET A 138 3.12 -13.52 2.10
C MET A 138 3.30 -14.85 1.36
N MET A 139 3.75 -14.81 0.10
CA MET A 139 4.05 -16.04 -0.66
C MET A 139 5.20 -16.83 -0.04
N ALA A 140 6.22 -16.15 0.50
CA ALA A 140 7.30 -16.82 1.23
C ALA A 140 6.81 -17.51 2.51
N LEU A 141 5.70 -17.05 3.09
CA LEU A 141 4.99 -17.69 4.20
C LEU A 141 3.94 -18.72 3.74
N ASN A 142 4.01 -19.16 2.50
CA ASN A 142 3.07 -20.11 1.88
C ASN A 142 1.63 -19.59 1.69
N CYS A 143 1.39 -18.28 1.67
CA CYS A 143 0.11 -17.74 1.20
C CYS A 143 -0.15 -18.26 -0.23
N ASN A 144 -1.36 -18.68 -0.55
CA ASN A 144 -1.70 -19.42 -1.78
C ASN A 144 -0.91 -20.73 -1.97
N ARG A 145 -0.50 -21.35 -0.89
CA ARG A 145 0.09 -22.68 -0.94
C ARG A 145 -0.82 -23.61 -1.74
N ASP A 146 -0.19 -24.44 -2.55
CA ASP A 146 -0.84 -25.57 -3.21
C ASP A 146 -1.26 -26.60 -2.15
N THR A 147 -2.46 -26.39 -1.60
CA THR A 147 -3.10 -27.31 -0.66
C THR A 147 -3.87 -28.35 -1.47
N PRO A 148 -3.96 -29.61 -1.01
CA PRO A 148 -4.77 -30.62 -1.69
C PRO A 148 -6.18 -30.09 -1.98
N GLU A 149 -6.68 -30.34 -3.18
CA GLU A 149 -7.98 -29.81 -3.65
C GLU A 149 -9.13 -30.15 -2.69
N ALA A 150 -9.07 -31.33 -2.06
CA ALA A 150 -10.04 -31.77 -1.06
C ALA A 150 -10.08 -30.85 0.18
N ASP A 151 -8.92 -30.34 0.62
CA ASP A 151 -8.83 -29.47 1.80
C ASP A 151 -9.28 -28.06 1.44
N TYR A 152 -9.03 -27.61 0.21
CA TYR A 152 -9.45 -26.28 -0.26
C TYR A 152 -10.96 -26.21 -0.51
N GLU A 153 -11.51 -27.13 -1.27
CA GLU A 153 -12.93 -27.15 -1.59
C GLU A 153 -13.81 -27.53 -0.40
N GLY A 154 -13.35 -28.49 0.43
CA GLY A 154 -14.09 -28.94 1.59
C GLY A 154 -14.18 -27.90 2.71
N GLU A 155 -13.07 -27.24 3.03
CA GLU A 155 -13.01 -26.31 4.16
C GLU A 155 -13.16 -24.84 3.76
N MET A 156 -12.68 -24.46 2.58
CA MET A 156 -12.58 -23.09 2.14
C MET A 156 -13.59 -22.69 1.06
N GLY A 157 -14.19 -23.66 0.36
CA GLY A 157 -15.16 -23.40 -0.70
C GLY A 157 -14.59 -22.71 -1.94
N VAL A 158 -13.26 -22.76 -2.13
CA VAL A 158 -12.55 -22.16 -3.26
C VAL A 158 -11.46 -23.12 -3.76
N LYS A 159 -11.10 -22.99 -5.02
CA LYS A 159 -10.03 -23.83 -5.60
C LYS A 159 -8.65 -23.39 -5.13
N ALA A 160 -7.68 -24.29 -5.20
CA ALA A 160 -6.28 -23.98 -4.96
C ALA A 160 -5.82 -22.82 -5.85
N GLY A 161 -5.12 -21.83 -5.26
CA GLY A 161 -4.68 -20.61 -5.95
C GLY A 161 -5.72 -19.50 -6.06
N GLU A 162 -6.98 -19.75 -5.68
CA GLU A 162 -8.07 -18.76 -5.70
C GLU A 162 -8.50 -18.33 -4.29
N CYS A 163 -7.60 -18.42 -3.30
CA CYS A 163 -7.93 -18.11 -1.92
C CYS A 163 -8.04 -16.60 -1.66
N TYR A 164 -9.16 -16.17 -1.07
CA TYR A 164 -9.43 -14.80 -0.63
C TYR A 164 -10.06 -14.74 0.78
N HIS A 165 -9.67 -15.67 1.64
CA HIS A 165 -10.22 -15.77 3.00
C HIS A 165 -9.53 -14.91 4.06
N CYS A 166 -8.66 -13.96 3.66
CA CYS A 166 -7.91 -13.11 4.61
C CYS A 166 -8.79 -12.36 5.62
N HIS A 167 -10.02 -12.01 5.23
CA HIS A 167 -10.98 -11.27 6.06
C HIS A 167 -11.90 -12.16 6.91
N THR A 168 -11.84 -13.48 6.74
CA THR A 168 -12.77 -14.42 7.39
C THR A 168 -12.24 -14.99 8.70
N GLY A 169 -10.94 -14.85 8.99
CA GLY A 169 -10.25 -15.54 10.09
C GLY A 169 -9.94 -17.02 9.81
N ARG A 170 -10.25 -17.50 8.59
CA ARG A 170 -10.09 -18.92 8.19
C ARG A 170 -8.89 -19.11 7.25
N CYS A 171 -7.77 -18.47 7.57
CA CYS A 171 -6.57 -18.59 6.76
C CYS A 171 -5.92 -19.96 6.96
N THR A 172 -5.81 -20.77 5.90
CA THR A 172 -5.23 -22.11 5.94
C THR A 172 -3.75 -22.17 6.29
N VAL A 173 -3.03 -21.05 6.11
CA VAL A 173 -1.59 -20.96 6.38
C VAL A 173 -1.27 -20.03 7.56
N GLY A 174 -2.27 -19.59 8.30
CA GLY A 174 -2.10 -18.80 9.51
C GLY A 174 -1.73 -17.32 9.30
N VAL A 175 -1.48 -16.84 8.07
CA VAL A 175 -1.00 -15.47 7.81
C VAL A 175 -1.99 -14.41 8.25
N ALA A 176 -3.28 -14.63 8.09
CA ALA A 176 -4.34 -13.67 8.41
C ALA A 176 -5.29 -14.18 9.52
N THR A 177 -4.86 -15.09 10.35
CA THR A 177 -5.63 -15.60 11.49
C THR A 177 -5.20 -14.93 12.79
N GLN A 178 -6.11 -14.92 13.78
CA GLN A 178 -5.82 -14.60 15.17
C GLN A 178 -5.86 -15.86 16.06
N ASP A 179 -6.06 -17.02 15.45
CA ASP A 179 -6.05 -18.28 16.16
C ASP A 179 -4.61 -18.66 16.56
N PRO A 180 -4.32 -18.81 17.85
CA PRO A 180 -2.98 -19.10 18.34
C PRO A 180 -2.48 -20.52 17.98
N GLU A 181 -3.36 -21.40 17.52
CA GLU A 181 -3.02 -22.77 17.12
C GLU A 181 -2.70 -22.89 15.61
N LEU A 182 -2.97 -21.85 14.83
CA LEU A 182 -2.65 -21.72 13.41
C LEU A 182 -1.49 -20.77 13.19
#